data_6b04f0f9d3718574fbd51ec4715a736e
#
_entry.id   6b04f0f9d3718574fbd51ec4715a736e
#
_cell.length_a   1.000
_cell.length_b   1.000
_cell.length_c   1.000
_cell.angle_alpha   90.00
_cell.angle_beta   90.00
_cell.angle_gamma   90.00
#
_symmetry.space_group_name_H-M   'P 1'
#
loop_
_entity.id
_entity.type
_entity.pdbx_description
1 polymer ?
#
loop_
_entity_poly.entity_id
_entity_poly.type
_entity_poly.pdbx_seq_one_letter_code
_entity_poly.pdbx_strand_id
1 'polypeptide(L)'
;MRSAWKFLASVKLAIVLIILITVASTVGTLIPQGRSVAEYSARYGSLAGLAMALRLTRLYRSAWYLALLLLLAANTIVCTISRLGPKWRRAFRPALEADAKSVTSLRASARFRLPLSLAAARDRVVARLGARRYRLAESVKGEKISLLARKRRLGWFGSDVVHVGLLVIIAGGFTSGLAGRRSELALAEGQTADVPRASFQVRLDKFETEYYPQGGVKDWKSTVSVIEGGAPVLTRIIEVNEPLTFKGVSFYQQSYGWDWTRSRIVVELRKPGDPAVLKTVTLNVGQRAAVDSPDVTGIIVRRFVPDFVIGEGSQIQSRSEEPNNPAALVEAWRGEERVFSGWIFAKFPDFGQGHGNDPMSGARAAAAAGEPRIAVVLKDYSAAPYSVLEAARDPGANLIWLGCLLVSAGFFLAFYWPPREIRVVLEESQGRVDLAAGGQAAKNREAFQAEFDGIFESIRRPE
;
A
#
# COMPACT_ATOMS: atom_id res chain seq x y z
N MET A 1 33.76 19.30 -14.54
CA MET A 1 32.31 19.56 -14.58
C MET A 1 31.62 19.06 -15.86
N ARG A 2 32.13 19.36 -17.10
CA ARG A 2 31.49 18.91 -18.35
C ARG A 2 31.43 17.38 -18.52
N SER A 3 32.41 16.63 -18.01
CA SER A 3 32.44 15.15 -18.10
C SER A 3 31.38 14.50 -17.20
N ALA A 4 31.28 14.94 -15.93
CA ALA A 4 30.27 14.45 -14.99
C ALA A 4 28.83 14.73 -15.47
N TRP A 5 28.60 15.93 -16.05
CA TRP A 5 27.31 16.28 -16.64
C TRP A 5 26.94 15.33 -17.81
N LYS A 6 27.90 15.07 -18.71
CA LYS A 6 27.67 14.13 -19.83
C LYS A 6 27.41 12.70 -19.35
N PHE A 7 28.10 12.25 -18.31
CA PHE A 7 27.87 10.95 -17.71
C PHE A 7 26.45 10.86 -17.10
N LEU A 8 26.06 11.86 -16.28
CA LEU A 8 24.72 11.91 -15.70
C LEU A 8 23.62 12.14 -16.75
N ALA A 9 23.90 12.75 -17.89
CA ALA A 9 22.94 12.89 -18.99
C ALA A 9 22.80 11.63 -19.86
N SER A 10 23.46 10.52 -19.50
CA SER A 10 23.49 9.30 -20.30
C SER A 10 22.25 8.44 -20.13
N VAL A 11 21.60 8.12 -21.23
CA VAL A 11 20.48 7.14 -21.27
C VAL A 11 20.97 5.73 -20.91
N LYS A 12 22.22 5.38 -21.26
CA LYS A 12 22.81 4.08 -20.90
C LYS A 12 22.88 3.94 -19.37
N LEU A 13 23.29 5.00 -18.67
CA LEU A 13 23.31 5.01 -17.22
C LEU A 13 21.89 4.80 -16.64
N ALA A 14 20.88 5.49 -17.18
CA ALA A 14 19.49 5.31 -16.75
C ALA A 14 19.05 3.84 -16.87
N ILE A 15 19.32 3.20 -18.01
CA ILE A 15 18.94 1.81 -18.26
C ILE A 15 19.62 0.87 -17.25
N VAL A 16 20.93 1.03 -17.01
CA VAL A 16 21.66 0.23 -16.03
C VAL A 16 21.09 0.40 -14.62
N LEU A 17 20.82 1.66 -14.21
CA LEU A 17 20.23 1.93 -12.89
C LEU A 17 18.85 1.32 -12.75
N ILE A 18 17.99 1.41 -13.76
CA ILE A 18 16.65 0.82 -13.74
C ILE A 18 16.76 -0.70 -13.58
N ILE A 19 17.65 -1.37 -14.34
CA ILE A 19 17.86 -2.81 -14.24
C ILE A 19 18.31 -3.19 -12.82
N LEU A 20 19.34 -2.49 -12.29
CA LEU A 20 19.85 -2.77 -10.93
C LEU A 20 18.79 -2.58 -9.86
N ILE A 21 18.02 -1.48 -9.93
CA ILE A 21 16.93 -1.21 -8.99
C ILE A 21 15.83 -2.26 -9.12
N THR A 22 15.47 -2.67 -10.33
CA THR A 22 14.45 -3.69 -10.56
C THR A 22 14.87 -5.03 -9.98
N VAL A 23 16.11 -5.49 -10.28
CA VAL A 23 16.64 -6.74 -9.72
C VAL A 23 16.69 -6.70 -8.20
N ALA A 24 17.21 -5.60 -7.64
CA ALA A 24 17.25 -5.42 -6.18
C ALA A 24 15.86 -5.44 -5.57
N SER A 25 14.90 -4.74 -6.17
CA SER A 25 13.51 -4.69 -5.68
C SER A 25 12.82 -6.06 -5.75
N THR A 26 13.06 -6.84 -6.82
CA THR A 26 12.55 -8.21 -6.93
C THR A 26 13.08 -9.07 -5.79
N VAL A 27 14.38 -9.04 -5.51
CA VAL A 27 14.97 -9.76 -4.38
C VAL A 27 14.39 -9.28 -3.05
N GLY A 28 14.22 -7.96 -2.88
CA GLY A 28 13.64 -7.38 -1.67
C GLY A 28 12.17 -7.74 -1.43
N THR A 29 11.43 -8.04 -2.49
CA THR A 29 10.04 -8.51 -2.39
C THR A 29 9.96 -9.99 -2.02
N LEU A 30 10.92 -10.81 -2.48
CA LEU A 30 10.98 -12.23 -2.16
C LEU A 30 11.46 -12.49 -0.72
N ILE A 31 12.29 -11.61 -0.16
CA ILE A 31 12.79 -11.71 1.20
C ILE A 31 11.86 -10.92 2.13
N PRO A 32 11.21 -11.56 3.14
CA PRO A 32 10.42 -10.84 4.14
C PRO A 32 11.24 -9.72 4.78
N GLN A 33 10.67 -8.53 4.89
CA GLN A 33 11.38 -7.36 5.41
C GLN A 33 11.15 -7.19 6.91
N GLY A 34 12.21 -6.84 7.67
CA GLY A 34 12.10 -6.41 9.07
C GLY A 34 11.84 -7.53 10.10
N ARG A 35 12.05 -8.80 9.74
CA ARG A 35 11.90 -9.92 10.65
C ARG A 35 13.10 -10.07 11.61
N SER A 36 12.96 -10.93 12.63
CA SER A 36 14.03 -11.22 13.58
C SER A 36 15.18 -12.01 12.93
N VAL A 37 16.38 -11.92 13.51
CA VAL A 37 17.55 -12.68 13.05
C VAL A 37 17.30 -14.19 13.15
N ALA A 38 16.60 -14.65 14.21
CA ALA A 38 16.26 -16.06 14.40
C ALA A 38 15.36 -16.59 13.27
N GLU A 39 14.35 -15.83 12.86
CA GLU A 39 13.47 -16.21 11.75
C GLU A 39 14.24 -16.31 10.42
N TYR A 40 15.17 -15.40 10.15
CA TYR A 40 16.00 -15.49 8.94
C TYR A 40 16.92 -16.70 8.97
N SER A 41 17.55 -16.97 10.12
CA SER A 41 18.42 -18.15 10.29
C SER A 41 17.66 -19.44 10.12
N ALA A 42 16.46 -19.55 10.68
CA ALA A 42 15.59 -20.71 10.53
C ALA A 42 15.14 -20.93 9.08
N ARG A 43 14.85 -19.84 8.34
CA ARG A 43 14.31 -19.92 6.97
C ARG A 43 15.39 -20.10 5.90
N TYR A 44 16.54 -19.45 6.03
CA TYR A 44 17.58 -19.38 5.00
C TYR A 44 18.90 -20.05 5.38
N GLY A 45 19.02 -20.58 6.59
CA GLY A 45 20.22 -21.28 7.05
C GLY A 45 21.51 -20.45 6.86
N SER A 46 22.51 -21.01 6.17
CA SER A 46 23.79 -20.35 5.90
C SER A 46 23.69 -19.08 5.06
N LEU A 47 22.63 -18.93 4.25
CA LEU A 47 22.42 -17.74 3.40
C LEU A 47 21.90 -16.53 4.19
N ALA A 48 21.40 -16.73 5.42
CA ALA A 48 20.90 -15.66 6.28
C ALA A 48 21.98 -14.60 6.56
N GLY A 49 23.23 -15.04 6.81
CA GLY A 49 24.38 -14.16 7.03
C GLY A 49 24.65 -13.23 5.85
N LEU A 50 24.63 -13.77 4.62
CA LEU A 50 24.79 -12.99 3.39
C LEU A 50 23.65 -12.00 3.18
N ALA A 51 22.39 -12.43 3.39
CA ALA A 51 21.22 -11.56 3.25
C ALA A 51 21.26 -10.37 4.24
N MET A 52 21.73 -10.61 5.46
CA MET A 52 21.91 -9.54 6.46
C MET A 52 23.10 -8.62 6.13
N ALA A 53 24.24 -9.16 5.71
CA ALA A 53 25.42 -8.37 5.34
C ALA A 53 25.13 -7.43 4.16
N LEU A 54 24.39 -7.89 3.16
CA LEU A 54 23.93 -7.09 2.03
C LEU A 54 22.72 -6.23 2.35
N ARG A 55 22.23 -6.25 3.61
CA ARG A 55 21.02 -5.54 4.07
C ARG A 55 19.76 -5.86 3.25
N LEU A 56 19.66 -7.05 2.65
CA LEU A 56 18.48 -7.47 1.89
C LEU A 56 17.24 -7.63 2.78
N THR A 57 17.42 -7.89 4.07
CA THR A 57 16.36 -7.97 5.09
C THR A 57 15.74 -6.60 5.45
N ARG A 58 16.39 -5.52 5.04
CA ARG A 58 15.93 -4.13 5.15
C ARG A 58 16.32 -3.34 3.90
N LEU A 59 16.10 -3.93 2.74
CA LEU A 59 16.57 -3.44 1.45
C LEU A 59 16.16 -1.98 1.20
N TYR A 60 14.87 -1.68 1.33
CA TYR A 60 14.31 -0.37 1.00
C TYR A 60 14.78 0.76 1.93
N ARG A 61 15.47 0.41 3.02
CA ARG A 61 16.15 1.35 3.95
C ARG A 61 17.66 1.26 3.88
N SER A 62 18.22 0.42 3.01
CA SER A 62 19.66 0.29 2.87
C SER A 62 20.27 1.51 2.14
N ALA A 63 21.44 1.96 2.60
CA ALA A 63 22.10 3.14 2.04
C ALA A 63 22.43 2.96 0.54
N TRP A 64 22.82 1.76 0.14
CA TRP A 64 23.17 1.50 -1.27
C TRP A 64 21.93 1.52 -2.19
N TYR A 65 20.78 1.01 -1.74
CA TYR A 65 19.55 1.05 -2.53
C TYR A 65 19.02 2.49 -2.66
N LEU A 66 19.05 3.25 -1.56
CA LEU A 66 18.70 4.67 -1.59
C LEU A 66 19.64 5.49 -2.47
N ALA A 67 20.96 5.16 -2.47
CA ALA A 67 21.92 5.80 -3.36
C ALA A 67 21.63 5.52 -4.83
N LEU A 68 21.23 4.31 -5.21
CA LEU A 68 20.78 3.99 -6.57
C LEU A 68 19.56 4.81 -6.98
N LEU A 69 18.56 4.96 -6.10
CA LEU A 69 17.38 5.79 -6.36
C LEU A 69 17.74 7.27 -6.52
N LEU A 70 18.61 7.80 -5.66
CA LEU A 70 19.11 9.18 -5.76
C LEU A 70 19.91 9.41 -7.04
N LEU A 71 20.73 8.45 -7.43
CA LEU A 71 21.51 8.52 -8.67
C LEU A 71 20.59 8.48 -9.90
N LEU A 72 19.54 7.65 -9.87
CA LEU A 72 18.52 7.63 -10.92
C LEU A 72 17.74 8.96 -10.98
N ALA A 73 17.39 9.54 -9.84
CA ALA A 73 16.74 10.84 -9.77
C ALA A 73 17.65 11.94 -10.36
N ALA A 74 18.93 11.99 -9.96
CA ALA A 74 19.90 12.93 -10.49
C ALA A 74 20.10 12.76 -12.01
N ASN A 75 20.23 11.51 -12.50
CA ASN A 75 20.30 11.22 -13.92
C ASN A 75 19.06 11.72 -14.66
N THR A 76 17.86 11.45 -14.13
CA THR A 76 16.59 11.87 -14.76
C THR A 76 16.48 13.39 -14.82
N ILE A 77 16.87 14.11 -13.75
CA ILE A 77 16.88 15.59 -13.72
C ILE A 77 17.82 16.12 -14.80
N VAL A 78 19.06 15.65 -14.83
CA VAL A 78 20.08 16.13 -15.78
C VAL A 78 19.68 15.82 -17.22
N CYS A 79 19.16 14.62 -17.50
CA CYS A 79 18.64 14.24 -18.81
C CYS A 79 17.48 15.15 -19.25
N THR A 80 16.53 15.42 -18.37
CA THR A 80 15.36 16.25 -18.68
C THR A 80 15.78 17.67 -18.95
N ILE A 81 16.59 18.30 -18.09
CA ILE A 81 17.08 19.66 -18.25
C ILE A 81 17.88 19.80 -19.56
N SER A 82 18.77 18.84 -19.86
CA SER A 82 19.60 18.88 -21.07
C SER A 82 18.80 18.85 -22.36
N ARG A 83 17.62 18.22 -22.35
CA ARG A 83 16.75 18.07 -23.53
C ARG A 83 15.63 19.12 -23.60
N LEU A 84 15.33 19.77 -22.49
CA LEU A 84 14.20 20.72 -22.40
C LEU A 84 14.41 21.93 -23.32
N GLY A 85 15.62 22.51 -23.37
CA GLY A 85 15.91 23.69 -24.19
C GLY A 85 15.69 23.47 -25.69
N PRO A 86 16.24 22.43 -26.32
CA PRO A 86 15.96 22.07 -27.72
C PRO A 86 14.47 21.77 -27.97
N LYS A 87 13.79 21.03 -27.08
CA LYS A 87 12.36 20.74 -27.19
C LYS A 87 11.52 22.02 -27.11
N TRP A 88 11.86 22.91 -26.18
CA TRP A 88 11.19 24.20 -26.02
C TRP A 88 11.30 25.05 -27.29
N ARG A 89 12.52 25.18 -27.82
CA ARG A 89 12.73 25.92 -29.08
C ARG A 89 11.91 25.29 -30.21
N ARG A 90 11.93 23.97 -30.35
CA ARG A 90 11.14 23.28 -31.37
C ARG A 90 9.63 23.50 -31.18
N ALA A 91 9.14 23.49 -29.95
CA ALA A 91 7.71 23.65 -29.65
C ALA A 91 7.20 25.10 -29.80
N PHE A 92 8.01 26.11 -29.45
CA PHE A 92 7.55 27.49 -29.33
C PHE A 92 8.25 28.47 -30.27
N ARG A 93 9.48 28.18 -30.72
CA ARG A 93 10.28 29.02 -31.62
C ARG A 93 10.87 28.21 -32.78
N PRO A 94 10.04 27.57 -33.62
CA PRO A 94 10.53 26.78 -34.74
C PRO A 94 11.09 27.66 -35.86
N ALA A 95 12.05 27.15 -36.62
CA ALA A 95 12.42 27.76 -37.88
C ALA A 95 11.24 27.62 -38.87
N LEU A 96 10.81 28.74 -39.45
CA LEU A 96 9.70 28.76 -40.40
C LEU A 96 10.17 28.45 -41.82
N GLU A 97 11.37 28.89 -42.17
CA GLU A 97 11.95 28.67 -43.50
C GLU A 97 12.29 27.20 -43.74
N ALA A 98 11.99 26.71 -44.90
CA ALA A 98 12.31 25.38 -45.32
C ALA A 98 12.59 25.35 -46.84
N ASP A 99 13.43 24.41 -47.26
CA ASP A 99 13.66 24.15 -48.71
C ASP A 99 12.75 23.02 -49.18
N ALA A 100 12.29 23.12 -50.43
CA ALA A 100 11.42 22.11 -51.03
C ALA A 100 12.04 20.70 -50.97
N LYS A 101 13.36 20.55 -51.12
CA LYS A 101 14.07 19.27 -50.98
C LYS A 101 13.99 18.72 -49.57
N SER A 102 14.22 19.57 -48.55
CA SER A 102 14.16 19.15 -47.13
C SER A 102 12.76 18.74 -46.70
N VAL A 103 11.74 19.42 -47.24
CA VAL A 103 10.33 19.16 -46.96
C VAL A 103 9.88 17.82 -47.58
N THR A 104 10.25 17.59 -48.86
CA THR A 104 9.89 16.35 -49.58
C THR A 104 10.71 15.14 -49.13
N SER A 105 11.79 15.30 -48.38
CA SER A 105 12.51 14.20 -47.74
C SER A 105 11.83 13.66 -46.50
N LEU A 106 10.80 14.30 -45.97
CA LEU A 106 10.02 13.82 -44.84
C LEU A 106 9.17 12.59 -45.25
N ARG A 107 8.85 11.75 -44.29
CA ARG A 107 8.20 10.47 -44.52
C ARG A 107 6.85 10.57 -45.22
N ALA A 108 6.00 11.51 -44.79
CA ALA A 108 4.81 11.90 -45.54
C ALA A 108 5.21 13.07 -46.42
N SER A 109 5.07 12.98 -47.75
CA SER A 109 5.44 14.03 -48.66
C SER A 109 4.52 14.10 -49.88
N ALA A 110 4.32 15.30 -50.43
CA ALA A 110 3.58 15.53 -51.64
C ALA A 110 4.26 16.64 -52.43
N ARG A 111 4.28 16.52 -53.78
CA ARG A 111 4.75 17.57 -54.69
C ARG A 111 3.89 17.58 -55.93
N PHE A 112 3.37 18.75 -56.26
CA PHE A 112 2.55 18.98 -57.47
C PHE A 112 2.48 20.48 -57.81
N ARG A 113 1.98 20.78 -59.01
CA ARG A 113 1.79 22.17 -59.51
C ARG A 113 0.33 22.54 -59.41
N LEU A 114 0.09 23.79 -59.02
CA LEU A 114 -1.25 24.39 -58.96
C LEU A 114 -1.37 25.48 -60.03
N PRO A 115 -2.45 25.46 -60.82
CA PRO A 115 -2.76 26.56 -61.79
C PRO A 115 -3.42 27.71 -61.06
N LEU A 116 -2.75 28.27 -60.07
CA LEU A 116 -3.22 29.32 -59.19
C LEU A 116 -2.13 30.38 -58.99
N SER A 117 -2.51 31.61 -58.64
CA SER A 117 -1.57 32.60 -58.15
C SER A 117 -1.01 32.16 -56.78
N LEU A 118 0.14 32.68 -56.41
CA LEU A 118 0.80 32.37 -55.13
C LEU A 118 -0.09 32.65 -53.93
N ALA A 119 -0.85 33.77 -53.95
CA ALA A 119 -1.80 34.13 -52.89
C ALA A 119 -2.98 33.15 -52.82
N ALA A 120 -3.59 32.79 -53.94
CA ALA A 120 -4.70 31.85 -53.99
C ALA A 120 -4.26 30.42 -53.54
N ALA A 121 -3.08 29.96 -53.93
CA ALA A 121 -2.51 28.70 -53.48
C ALA A 121 -2.25 28.72 -51.98
N ARG A 122 -1.68 29.78 -51.43
CA ARG A 122 -1.49 29.99 -49.98
C ARG A 122 -2.81 29.92 -49.24
N ASP A 123 -3.83 30.65 -49.67
CA ASP A 123 -5.14 30.71 -49.00
C ASP A 123 -5.84 29.35 -49.00
N ARG A 124 -5.75 28.59 -50.10
CA ARG A 124 -6.28 27.24 -50.21
C ARG A 124 -5.58 26.29 -49.21
N VAL A 125 -4.26 26.31 -49.10
CA VAL A 125 -3.49 25.50 -48.15
C VAL A 125 -3.84 25.88 -46.73
N VAL A 126 -3.92 27.20 -46.41
CA VAL A 126 -4.28 27.67 -45.07
C VAL A 126 -5.69 27.24 -44.71
N ALA A 127 -6.67 27.33 -45.58
CA ALA A 127 -8.05 26.92 -45.34
C ALA A 127 -8.14 25.42 -45.06
N ARG A 128 -7.50 24.56 -45.88
CA ARG A 128 -7.56 23.08 -45.72
C ARG A 128 -6.84 22.60 -44.45
N LEU A 129 -5.70 23.18 -44.11
CA LEU A 129 -4.98 22.88 -42.86
C LEU A 129 -5.72 23.41 -41.61
N GLY A 130 -6.32 24.61 -41.73
CA GLY A 130 -7.12 25.21 -40.67
C GLY A 130 -8.38 24.40 -40.36
N ALA A 131 -9.09 23.87 -41.36
CA ALA A 131 -10.23 22.97 -41.20
C ALA A 131 -9.87 21.69 -40.40
N ARG A 132 -8.63 21.27 -40.46
CA ARG A 132 -8.10 20.13 -39.65
C ARG A 132 -7.50 20.55 -38.30
N ARG A 133 -7.77 21.80 -37.84
CA ARG A 133 -7.33 22.38 -36.57
C ARG A 133 -5.79 22.48 -36.42
N TYR A 134 -5.05 22.65 -37.51
CA TYR A 134 -3.66 23.01 -37.45
C TYR A 134 -3.51 24.52 -37.16
N ARG A 135 -2.58 24.87 -36.28
CA ARG A 135 -2.12 26.24 -36.09
C ARG A 135 -1.02 26.53 -37.08
N LEU A 136 -1.18 27.60 -37.85
CA LEU A 136 -0.26 27.97 -38.91
C LEU A 136 0.65 29.13 -38.48
N ALA A 137 1.86 29.08 -38.99
CA ALA A 137 2.80 30.19 -39.00
C ALA A 137 3.41 30.24 -40.41
N GLU A 138 3.66 31.43 -40.93
CA GLU A 138 4.18 31.64 -42.26
C GLU A 138 5.41 32.54 -42.30
N SER A 139 6.22 32.38 -43.34
CA SER A 139 7.31 33.26 -43.72
C SER A 139 7.25 33.49 -45.22
N VAL A 140 7.24 34.75 -45.63
CA VAL A 140 7.18 35.15 -47.03
C VAL A 140 8.53 35.76 -47.41
N LYS A 141 9.17 35.24 -48.47
CA LYS A 141 10.42 35.77 -49.02
C LYS A 141 10.34 35.84 -50.56
N GLY A 142 10.09 37.03 -51.11
CA GLY A 142 9.90 37.21 -52.54
C GLY A 142 8.75 36.31 -53.06
N GLU A 143 9.02 35.51 -54.07
CA GLU A 143 8.07 34.57 -54.70
C GLU A 143 7.94 33.22 -53.96
N LYS A 144 8.46 33.12 -52.73
CA LYS A 144 8.42 31.93 -51.92
C LYS A 144 7.67 32.15 -50.63
N ILE A 145 6.71 31.24 -50.32
CA ILE A 145 5.99 31.21 -49.08
C ILE A 145 6.30 29.88 -48.38
N SER A 146 6.77 29.95 -47.15
CA SER A 146 6.98 28.79 -46.28
C SER A 146 5.90 28.77 -45.19
N LEU A 147 5.10 27.70 -45.14
CA LEU A 147 4.04 27.49 -44.14
C LEU A 147 4.46 26.36 -43.18
N LEU A 148 4.27 26.62 -41.91
CA LEU A 148 4.42 25.62 -40.83
C LEU A 148 3.09 25.44 -40.14
N ALA A 149 2.50 24.25 -40.27
CA ALA A 149 1.25 23.85 -39.65
C ALA A 149 1.50 22.85 -38.54
N ARG A 150 1.02 23.11 -37.33
CA ARG A 150 1.24 22.26 -36.17
C ARG A 150 0.00 22.11 -35.32
N LYS A 151 -0.15 20.91 -34.74
CA LYS A 151 -1.14 20.66 -33.71
C LYS A 151 -0.58 19.80 -32.57
N ARG A 152 -1.21 19.91 -31.41
CA ARG A 152 -0.84 19.09 -30.20
C ARG A 152 0.60 19.32 -29.73
N ARG A 153 1.13 20.54 -29.82
CA ARG A 153 2.53 20.87 -29.47
C ARG A 153 2.95 20.48 -28.07
N LEU A 154 2.02 20.41 -27.09
CA LEU A 154 2.30 19.99 -25.73
C LEU A 154 2.72 18.52 -25.64
N GLY A 155 2.37 17.69 -26.60
CA GLY A 155 2.81 16.30 -26.68
C GLY A 155 4.34 16.11 -26.74
N TRP A 156 5.11 17.15 -27.14
CA TRP A 156 6.57 17.11 -27.05
C TRP A 156 7.09 16.94 -25.63
N PHE A 157 6.32 17.38 -24.64
CA PHE A 157 6.68 17.37 -23.21
C PHE A 157 6.13 16.17 -22.45
N GLY A 158 5.39 15.26 -23.10
CA GLY A 158 4.80 14.11 -22.42
C GLY A 158 5.82 13.31 -21.63
N SER A 159 7.00 13.00 -22.23
CA SER A 159 8.06 12.30 -21.50
C SER A 159 8.67 13.11 -20.36
N ASP A 160 8.68 14.43 -20.45
CA ASP A 160 9.23 15.27 -19.39
C ASP A 160 8.26 15.33 -18.20
N VAL A 161 6.95 15.33 -18.47
CA VAL A 161 5.91 15.24 -17.43
C VAL A 161 5.98 13.90 -16.72
N VAL A 162 6.21 12.78 -17.45
CA VAL A 162 6.47 11.45 -16.83
C VAL A 162 7.69 11.50 -15.91
N HIS A 163 8.81 12.09 -16.38
CA HIS A 163 10.01 12.20 -15.57
C HIS A 163 9.78 13.03 -14.30
N VAL A 164 9.08 14.15 -14.40
CA VAL A 164 8.72 14.97 -13.24
C VAL A 164 7.84 14.15 -12.27
N GLY A 165 6.84 13.42 -12.79
CA GLY A 165 5.99 12.55 -11.98
C GLY A 165 6.79 11.48 -11.24
N LEU A 166 7.74 10.82 -11.90
CA LEU A 166 8.64 9.83 -11.26
C LEU A 166 9.50 10.48 -10.17
N LEU A 167 10.04 11.67 -10.41
CA LEU A 167 10.81 12.40 -9.39
C LEU A 167 9.95 12.76 -8.17
N VAL A 168 8.70 13.16 -8.38
CA VAL A 168 7.74 13.43 -7.30
C VAL A 168 7.41 12.16 -6.52
N ILE A 169 7.25 11.01 -7.19
CA ILE A 169 7.07 9.70 -6.53
C ILE A 169 8.30 9.36 -5.67
N ILE A 170 9.50 9.51 -6.21
CA ILE A 170 10.74 9.26 -5.47
C ILE A 170 10.82 10.19 -4.24
N ALA A 171 10.56 11.49 -4.41
CA ALA A 171 10.54 12.45 -3.31
C ALA A 171 9.47 12.08 -2.26
N GLY A 172 8.28 11.65 -2.68
CA GLY A 172 7.23 11.14 -1.80
C GLY A 172 7.70 9.91 -1.02
N GLY A 173 8.32 8.93 -1.69
CA GLY A 173 8.89 7.74 -1.05
C GLY A 173 9.97 8.07 -0.02
N PHE A 174 10.86 9.02 -0.31
CA PHE A 174 11.83 9.51 0.67
C PHE A 174 11.16 10.21 1.86
N THR A 175 10.15 11.05 1.61
CA THR A 175 9.38 11.73 2.67
C THR A 175 8.67 10.71 3.57
N SER A 176 8.02 9.70 2.99
CA SER A 176 7.43 8.57 3.73
C SER A 176 8.46 7.81 4.54
N GLY A 177 9.62 7.51 3.95
CA GLY A 177 10.70 6.77 4.60
C GLY A 177 11.34 7.51 5.79
N LEU A 178 11.45 8.83 5.71
CA LEU A 178 12.07 9.67 6.74
C LEU A 178 11.08 10.14 7.82
N ALA A 179 9.88 10.53 7.43
CA ALA A 179 8.90 11.15 8.30
C ALA A 179 7.65 10.30 8.55
N GLY A 180 7.45 9.23 7.76
CA GLY A 180 6.38 8.26 7.96
C GLY A 180 6.57 7.47 9.25
N ARG A 181 5.46 7.13 9.90
CA ARG A 181 5.44 6.42 11.19
C ARG A 181 4.28 5.46 11.22
N ARG A 182 4.50 4.32 11.87
CA ARG A 182 3.48 3.33 12.15
C ARG A 182 3.63 2.87 13.58
N SER A 183 2.52 2.66 14.25
CA SER A 183 2.45 2.08 15.59
C SER A 183 1.22 1.21 15.68
N GLU A 184 1.34 0.12 16.40
CA GLU A 184 0.24 -0.80 16.69
C GLU A 184 -0.36 -0.42 18.04
N LEU A 185 -1.68 -0.38 18.10
CA LEU A 185 -2.47 -0.11 19.30
C LEU A 185 -3.40 -1.30 19.51
N ALA A 186 -3.06 -2.15 20.48
CA ALA A 186 -3.93 -3.23 20.90
C ALA A 186 -4.89 -2.68 21.97
N LEU A 187 -6.18 -2.67 21.70
CA LEU A 187 -7.22 -2.06 22.53
C LEU A 187 -8.32 -3.07 22.84
N ALA A 188 -8.58 -3.29 24.10
CA ALA A 188 -9.82 -3.94 24.55
C ALA A 188 -10.99 -2.95 24.48
N GLU A 189 -12.23 -3.47 24.45
CA GLU A 189 -13.41 -2.61 24.48
C GLU A 189 -13.41 -1.70 25.72
N GLY A 190 -13.74 -0.43 25.53
CA GLY A 190 -13.70 0.63 26.52
C GLY A 190 -12.29 1.18 26.80
N GLN A 191 -11.22 0.58 26.31
CA GLN A 191 -9.86 1.02 26.56
C GLN A 191 -9.48 2.20 25.67
N THR A 192 -8.78 3.17 26.29
CA THR A 192 -8.21 4.35 25.63
C THR A 192 -6.67 4.23 25.58
N ALA A 193 -6.07 4.59 24.46
CA ALA A 193 -4.61 4.66 24.34
C ALA A 193 -4.17 5.98 23.71
N ASP A 194 -2.99 6.45 24.11
CA ASP A 194 -2.31 7.57 23.49
C ASP A 194 -1.82 7.21 22.10
N VAL A 195 -2.07 8.07 21.13
CA VAL A 195 -1.51 7.93 19.80
C VAL A 195 -0.09 8.50 19.80
N PRO A 196 0.95 7.70 19.52
CA PRO A 196 2.34 8.15 19.63
C PRO A 196 2.61 9.42 18.83
N ARG A 197 3.07 10.46 19.54
CA ARG A 197 3.41 11.79 18.99
C ARG A 197 2.23 12.53 18.35
N ALA A 198 1.02 12.22 18.74
CA ALA A 198 -0.18 13.00 18.46
C ALA A 198 -0.67 13.66 19.76
N SER A 199 -1.49 14.69 19.65
CA SER A 199 -2.09 15.39 20.79
C SER A 199 -3.51 14.89 21.12
N PHE A 200 -3.81 13.65 20.74
CA PHE A 200 -5.12 13.03 20.96
C PHE A 200 -4.95 11.53 21.26
N GLN A 201 -6.01 10.95 21.78
CA GLN A 201 -6.12 9.54 22.13
C GLN A 201 -7.14 8.85 21.25
N VAL A 202 -7.12 7.53 21.23
CA VAL A 202 -8.17 6.71 20.62
C VAL A 202 -8.71 5.74 21.63
N ARG A 203 -10.04 5.51 21.59
CA ARG A 203 -10.74 4.54 22.41
C ARG A 203 -11.46 3.56 21.51
N LEU A 204 -11.34 2.27 21.81
CA LEU A 204 -12.17 1.24 21.21
C LEU A 204 -13.49 1.18 21.98
N ASP A 205 -14.58 1.60 21.36
CA ASP A 205 -15.91 1.55 21.99
C ASP A 205 -16.53 0.17 21.87
N LYS A 206 -16.38 -0.49 20.72
CA LYS A 206 -16.92 -1.82 20.42
C LYS A 206 -16.09 -2.54 19.36
N PHE A 207 -15.96 -3.85 19.50
CA PHE A 207 -15.39 -4.73 18.49
C PHE A 207 -16.37 -5.85 18.13
N GLU A 208 -16.62 -6.05 16.85
CA GLU A 208 -17.56 -7.04 16.34
C GLU A 208 -16.93 -7.84 15.20
N THR A 209 -17.12 -9.15 15.22
CA THR A 209 -16.80 -10.02 14.08
C THR A 209 -18.09 -10.33 13.34
N GLU A 210 -18.18 -9.93 12.08
CA GLU A 210 -19.30 -10.27 11.21
C GLU A 210 -19.01 -11.60 10.49
N TYR A 211 -20.01 -12.48 10.43
CA TYR A 211 -19.87 -13.80 9.82
C TYR A 211 -20.74 -13.90 8.57
N TYR A 212 -20.30 -14.68 7.60
CA TYR A 212 -21.17 -15.13 6.50
C TYR A 212 -22.24 -16.10 7.00
N PRO A 213 -23.39 -16.22 6.32
CA PRO A 213 -24.42 -17.18 6.69
C PRO A 213 -23.92 -18.64 6.74
N GLN A 214 -22.85 -18.96 6.00
CA GLN A 214 -22.23 -20.28 5.95
C GLN A 214 -21.18 -20.50 7.04
N GLY A 215 -20.93 -19.51 7.94
CA GLY A 215 -20.08 -19.64 9.12
C GLY A 215 -18.64 -19.16 8.98
N GLY A 216 -18.21 -18.60 7.85
CA GLY A 216 -16.88 -17.94 7.73
C GLY A 216 -16.89 -16.49 8.23
N VAL A 217 -15.76 -15.98 8.70
CA VAL A 217 -15.61 -14.56 9.05
C VAL A 217 -15.76 -13.74 7.77
N LYS A 218 -16.64 -12.74 7.82
CA LYS A 218 -16.90 -11.80 6.74
C LYS A 218 -16.09 -10.53 6.91
N ASP A 219 -16.12 -9.95 8.12
CA ASP A 219 -15.43 -8.69 8.42
C ASP A 219 -15.20 -8.53 9.92
N TRP A 220 -14.30 -7.60 10.27
CA TRP A 220 -14.05 -7.13 11.62
C TRP A 220 -14.35 -5.64 11.70
N LYS A 221 -15.25 -5.26 12.63
CA LYS A 221 -15.73 -3.91 12.82
C LYS A 221 -15.28 -3.38 14.16
N SER A 222 -14.48 -2.32 14.14
CA SER A 222 -14.07 -1.59 15.35
C SER A 222 -14.75 -0.22 15.38
N THR A 223 -15.65 -0.02 16.34
CA THR A 223 -16.17 1.33 16.62
C THR A 223 -15.12 2.06 17.45
N VAL A 224 -14.53 3.10 16.88
CA VAL A 224 -13.42 3.85 17.48
C VAL A 224 -13.79 5.31 17.65
N SER A 225 -13.56 5.82 18.86
CA SER A 225 -13.70 7.24 19.19
C SER A 225 -12.31 7.89 19.32
N VAL A 226 -12.12 9.01 18.64
CA VAL A 226 -10.98 9.90 18.85
C VAL A 226 -11.30 10.83 20.03
N ILE A 227 -10.42 10.87 21.01
CA ILE A 227 -10.56 11.67 22.23
C ILE A 227 -9.57 12.83 22.18
N GLU A 228 -10.05 14.04 22.28
CA GLU A 228 -9.24 15.25 22.38
C GLU A 228 -9.76 16.12 23.54
N GLY A 229 -8.86 16.57 24.42
CA GLY A 229 -9.24 17.33 25.61
C GLY A 229 -10.16 16.56 26.58
N GLY A 230 -10.11 15.23 26.59
CA GLY A 230 -10.93 14.36 27.44
C GLY A 230 -12.34 14.06 26.89
N ALA A 231 -12.70 14.62 25.73
CA ALA A 231 -14.01 14.41 25.11
C ALA A 231 -13.89 13.71 23.73
N PRO A 232 -14.87 12.88 23.34
CA PRO A 232 -14.89 12.31 22.01
C PRO A 232 -15.22 13.40 20.96
N VAL A 233 -14.33 13.57 19.98
CA VAL A 233 -14.48 14.57 18.89
C VAL A 233 -14.91 13.92 17.58
N LEU A 234 -14.66 12.63 17.41
CA LEU A 234 -15.03 11.86 16.22
C LEU A 234 -15.23 10.40 16.63
N THR A 235 -16.36 9.81 16.25
CA THR A 235 -16.60 8.37 16.39
C THR A 235 -16.89 7.78 15.01
N ARG A 236 -16.24 6.68 14.67
CA ARG A 236 -16.43 5.99 13.38
C ARG A 236 -16.19 4.49 13.52
N ILE A 237 -16.87 3.72 12.70
CA ILE A 237 -16.59 2.30 12.51
C ILE A 237 -15.42 2.19 11.53
N ILE A 238 -14.42 1.41 11.90
CA ILE A 238 -13.27 1.02 11.07
C ILE A 238 -13.51 -0.42 10.65
N GLU A 239 -13.44 -0.66 9.35
CA GLU A 239 -13.51 -1.98 8.73
C GLU A 239 -12.20 -2.25 7.95
N VAL A 240 -12.03 -3.49 7.46
CA VAL A 240 -10.90 -3.80 6.58
C VAL A 240 -10.99 -2.94 5.31
N ASN A 241 -9.94 -2.20 5.00
CA ASN A 241 -9.83 -1.22 3.91
C ASN A 241 -10.67 0.07 4.06
N GLU A 242 -11.39 0.26 5.17
CA GLU A 242 -12.09 1.52 5.48
C GLU A 242 -11.50 2.20 6.73
N PRO A 243 -10.35 2.88 6.61
CA PRO A 243 -9.69 3.49 7.76
C PRO A 243 -10.39 4.76 8.24
N LEU A 244 -10.23 5.07 9.53
CA LEU A 244 -10.50 6.38 10.09
C LEU A 244 -9.26 7.25 9.95
N THR A 245 -9.40 8.46 9.41
CA THR A 245 -8.29 9.42 9.35
C THR A 245 -8.63 10.67 10.16
N PHE A 246 -7.72 11.05 11.07
CA PHE A 246 -7.84 12.25 11.87
C PHE A 246 -6.48 12.95 12.03
N LYS A 247 -6.41 14.25 11.74
CA LYS A 247 -5.20 15.10 11.79
C LYS A 247 -3.97 14.47 11.11
N GLY A 248 -4.20 13.78 9.98
CA GLY A 248 -3.15 13.17 9.18
C GLY A 248 -2.61 11.83 9.72
N VAL A 249 -3.27 11.24 10.72
CA VAL A 249 -3.05 9.87 11.18
C VAL A 249 -4.24 9.03 10.71
N SER A 250 -3.95 7.91 10.05
CA SER A 250 -4.96 6.94 9.60
C SER A 250 -4.89 5.70 10.47
N PHE A 251 -6.03 5.22 10.92
CA PHE A 251 -6.19 4.02 11.74
C PHE A 251 -6.78 2.91 10.89
N TYR A 252 -6.06 1.82 10.75
CA TYR A 252 -6.47 0.64 9.99
C TYR A 252 -6.75 -0.52 10.92
N GLN A 253 -7.79 -1.31 10.63
CA GLN A 253 -8.01 -2.60 11.26
C GLN A 253 -6.91 -3.56 10.79
N GLN A 254 -5.98 -3.95 11.66
CA GLN A 254 -4.84 -4.80 11.32
C GLN A 254 -5.07 -6.25 11.69
N SER A 255 -5.46 -6.48 12.95
CA SER A 255 -5.75 -7.81 13.47
C SER A 255 -6.65 -7.70 14.70
N TYR A 256 -6.97 -8.83 15.30
CA TYR A 256 -7.69 -8.95 16.56
C TYR A 256 -7.12 -10.13 17.36
N GLY A 257 -7.52 -10.22 18.59
CA GLY A 257 -7.17 -11.34 19.44
C GLY A 257 -8.07 -11.44 20.66
N TRP A 258 -7.71 -12.32 21.56
CA TRP A 258 -8.45 -12.61 22.77
C TRP A 258 -7.58 -12.36 24.00
N ASP A 259 -8.02 -11.51 24.89
CA ASP A 259 -7.37 -11.34 26.20
C ASP A 259 -7.88 -12.40 27.16
N TRP A 260 -7.21 -13.55 27.17
CA TRP A 260 -7.51 -14.66 28.04
C TRP A 260 -7.21 -14.37 29.51
N THR A 261 -6.45 -13.32 29.83
CA THR A 261 -6.16 -12.92 31.22
C THR A 261 -7.35 -12.22 31.87
N ARG A 262 -8.26 -11.68 31.05
CA ARG A 262 -9.52 -11.04 31.47
C ARG A 262 -10.76 -11.91 31.20
N SER A 263 -10.54 -13.20 31.00
CA SER A 263 -11.64 -14.10 30.67
C SER A 263 -12.67 -14.18 31.80
N ARG A 264 -13.93 -14.21 31.41
CA ARG A 264 -15.03 -14.60 32.26
C ARG A 264 -15.13 -16.12 32.26
N ILE A 265 -15.06 -16.72 33.44
CA ILE A 265 -15.08 -18.17 33.64
C ILE A 265 -16.32 -18.52 34.45
N VAL A 266 -17.05 -19.51 33.98
CA VAL A 266 -18.20 -20.09 34.70
C VAL A 266 -17.82 -21.47 35.17
N VAL A 267 -17.85 -21.67 36.48
CA VAL A 267 -17.58 -22.97 37.12
C VAL A 267 -18.81 -23.50 37.82
N GLU A 268 -19.02 -24.78 37.75
CA GLU A 268 -20.02 -25.50 38.56
C GLU A 268 -19.34 -26.29 39.68
N LEU A 269 -19.89 -26.14 40.87
CA LEU A 269 -19.55 -26.95 42.02
C LEU A 269 -20.54 -28.09 42.11
N ARG A 270 -20.04 -29.33 42.26
CA ARG A 270 -20.82 -30.57 42.36
C ARG A 270 -20.30 -31.43 43.48
N LYS A 271 -21.10 -32.40 43.92
CA LYS A 271 -20.59 -33.51 44.77
C LYS A 271 -19.83 -34.49 43.87
N PRO A 272 -18.71 -35.06 44.34
CA PRO A 272 -17.97 -36.08 43.60
C PRO A 272 -18.90 -37.27 43.25
N GLY A 273 -18.90 -37.63 41.96
CA GLY A 273 -19.75 -38.73 41.46
C GLY A 273 -21.24 -38.40 41.27
N ASP A 274 -21.66 -37.17 41.59
CA ASP A 274 -23.05 -36.72 41.43
C ASP A 274 -23.11 -35.60 40.35
N PRO A 275 -23.88 -35.76 39.27
CA PRO A 275 -24.04 -34.72 38.23
C PRO A 275 -24.84 -33.50 38.73
N ALA A 276 -25.50 -33.55 39.91
CA ALA A 276 -26.28 -32.45 40.42
C ALA A 276 -25.41 -31.23 40.77
N VAL A 277 -25.79 -30.06 40.21
CA VAL A 277 -25.07 -28.80 40.40
C VAL A 277 -25.47 -28.22 41.77
N LEU A 278 -24.49 -28.09 42.66
CA LEU A 278 -24.70 -27.43 43.98
C LEU A 278 -24.73 -25.90 43.81
N LYS A 279 -23.78 -25.34 43.02
CA LYS A 279 -23.69 -23.90 42.80
C LYS A 279 -22.98 -23.60 41.47
N THR A 280 -23.44 -22.59 40.77
CA THR A 280 -22.74 -22.03 39.61
C THR A 280 -22.12 -20.69 40.02
N VAL A 281 -20.84 -20.50 39.75
CA VAL A 281 -20.09 -19.29 40.07
C VAL A 281 -19.48 -18.71 38.80
N THR A 282 -19.72 -17.44 38.58
CA THR A 282 -19.10 -16.66 37.45
C THR A 282 -18.07 -15.71 38.02
N LEU A 283 -16.84 -15.74 37.50
CA LEU A 283 -15.75 -14.90 37.97
C LEU A 283 -14.74 -14.63 36.81
N ASN A 284 -13.97 -13.58 36.95
CA ASN A 284 -12.87 -13.32 36.04
C ASN A 284 -11.57 -13.98 36.53
N VAL A 285 -10.65 -14.26 35.63
CA VAL A 285 -9.30 -14.76 35.99
C VAL A 285 -8.64 -13.80 36.99
N GLY A 286 -8.07 -14.33 38.04
CA GLY A 286 -7.48 -13.56 39.17
C GLY A 286 -8.49 -13.07 40.20
N GLN A 287 -9.79 -13.09 39.91
CA GLN A 287 -10.83 -12.66 40.84
C GLN A 287 -11.17 -13.75 41.86
N ARG A 288 -11.27 -13.39 43.13
CA ARG A 288 -11.80 -14.25 44.18
C ARG A 288 -13.30 -13.97 44.34
N ALA A 289 -14.09 -15.00 44.30
CA ALA A 289 -15.53 -14.94 44.58
C ALA A 289 -15.87 -15.63 45.88
N ALA A 290 -16.73 -15.02 46.71
CA ALA A 290 -17.33 -15.68 47.83
C ALA A 290 -18.44 -16.65 47.36
N VAL A 291 -18.47 -17.83 47.98
CA VAL A 291 -19.47 -18.84 47.67
C VAL A 291 -20.25 -19.15 48.92
N ASP A 292 -21.57 -19.03 48.83
CA ASP A 292 -22.49 -19.40 49.88
C ASP A 292 -22.82 -20.91 49.78
N SER A 293 -21.95 -21.71 50.36
CA SER A 293 -22.08 -23.17 50.42
C SER A 293 -21.36 -23.68 51.65
N PRO A 294 -21.89 -24.71 52.33
CA PRO A 294 -21.26 -25.28 53.53
C PRO A 294 -19.90 -25.95 53.23
N ASP A 295 -19.71 -26.38 52.00
CA ASP A 295 -18.49 -27.09 51.58
C ASP A 295 -17.43 -26.18 50.96
N VAL A 296 -17.82 -24.99 50.47
CA VAL A 296 -16.95 -24.00 49.83
C VAL A 296 -17.38 -22.59 50.18
N THR A 297 -16.47 -21.82 50.77
CA THR A 297 -16.74 -20.40 51.12
C THR A 297 -16.08 -19.40 50.16
N GLY A 298 -15.13 -19.86 49.32
CA GLY A 298 -14.45 -19.01 48.37
C GLY A 298 -13.79 -19.80 47.22
N ILE A 299 -13.76 -19.18 46.07
CA ILE A 299 -13.14 -19.75 44.85
C ILE A 299 -12.37 -18.68 44.09
N ILE A 300 -11.30 -19.06 43.41
CA ILE A 300 -10.52 -18.23 42.51
C ILE A 300 -10.09 -19.02 41.28
N VAL A 301 -10.12 -18.40 40.09
CA VAL A 301 -9.43 -18.88 38.91
C VAL A 301 -8.07 -18.18 38.83
N ARG A 302 -7.00 -18.93 39.08
CA ARG A 302 -5.62 -18.39 39.05
C ARG A 302 -5.13 -18.11 37.64
N ARG A 303 -5.48 -19.01 36.71
CA ARG A 303 -5.02 -18.93 35.32
C ARG A 303 -6.00 -19.64 34.41
N PHE A 304 -6.17 -19.12 33.20
CA PHE A 304 -6.86 -19.76 32.09
C PHE A 304 -5.89 -19.97 30.93
N VAL A 305 -6.00 -21.12 30.26
CA VAL A 305 -5.17 -21.48 29.12
C VAL A 305 -6.09 -22.01 28.03
N PRO A 306 -6.14 -21.32 26.83
CA PRO A 306 -7.07 -21.70 25.77
C PRO A 306 -6.71 -23.04 25.09
N ASP A 307 -5.44 -23.37 24.94
CA ASP A 307 -4.98 -24.58 24.27
C ASP A 307 -3.88 -25.27 25.13
N PHE A 308 -4.34 -25.90 26.19
CA PHE A 308 -3.48 -26.46 27.22
C PHE A 308 -2.59 -27.56 26.68
N VAL A 309 -1.28 -27.43 26.88
CA VAL A 309 -0.25 -28.46 26.64
C VAL A 309 0.81 -28.43 27.73
N ILE A 310 1.45 -29.58 27.95
CA ILE A 310 2.62 -29.69 28.80
C ILE A 310 3.85 -29.58 27.88
N GLY A 311 4.63 -28.52 28.06
CA GLY A 311 5.89 -28.31 27.35
C GLY A 311 7.06 -29.01 27.99
N GLU A 312 8.26 -28.74 27.49
CA GLU A 312 9.51 -29.26 28.06
C GLU A 312 9.69 -28.79 29.49
N GLY A 313 10.16 -29.70 30.35
CA GLY A 313 10.32 -29.43 31.79
C GLY A 313 9.02 -29.40 32.59
N SER A 314 7.94 -30.01 32.08
CA SER A 314 6.59 -30.06 32.71
C SER A 314 5.94 -28.69 32.91
N GLN A 315 6.34 -27.68 32.12
CA GLN A 315 5.72 -26.36 32.16
C GLN A 315 4.40 -26.35 31.39
N ILE A 316 3.37 -25.79 32.01
CA ILE A 316 2.05 -25.63 31.37
C ILE A 316 2.07 -24.41 30.50
N GLN A 317 1.78 -24.59 29.20
CA GLN A 317 1.77 -23.56 28.15
C GLN A 317 0.47 -23.61 27.35
N SER A 318 0.19 -22.55 26.63
CA SER A 318 -0.80 -22.56 25.54
C SER A 318 -0.10 -22.84 24.24
N ARG A 319 -0.56 -23.82 23.47
CA ARG A 319 -0.03 -24.13 22.15
C ARG A 319 -0.52 -23.08 21.10
N SER A 320 -1.70 -22.54 21.29
CA SER A 320 -2.30 -21.52 20.42
C SER A 320 -3.19 -20.56 21.22
N GLU A 321 -3.63 -19.47 20.62
CA GLU A 321 -4.63 -18.55 21.17
C GLU A 321 -6.07 -19.07 20.99
N GLU A 322 -6.26 -20.09 20.17
CA GLU A 322 -7.56 -20.70 19.91
C GLU A 322 -7.95 -21.67 21.04
N PRO A 323 -9.24 -21.73 21.45
CA PRO A 323 -9.70 -22.58 22.55
C PRO A 323 -9.83 -24.05 22.13
N ASN A 324 -8.71 -24.66 21.68
CA ASN A 324 -8.68 -26.04 21.25
C ASN A 324 -8.71 -27.03 22.41
N ASN A 325 -8.07 -26.70 23.54
CA ASN A 325 -8.08 -27.51 24.76
C ASN A 325 -8.14 -26.60 25.99
N PRO A 326 -9.29 -25.92 26.24
CA PRO A 326 -9.44 -24.92 27.29
C PRO A 326 -9.34 -25.57 28.69
N ALA A 327 -8.51 -24.94 29.53
CA ALA A 327 -8.32 -25.36 30.92
C ALA A 327 -8.16 -24.15 31.85
N ALA A 328 -8.65 -24.29 33.06
CA ALA A 328 -8.53 -23.29 34.11
C ALA A 328 -7.87 -23.91 35.39
N LEU A 329 -6.91 -23.17 35.92
CA LEU A 329 -6.35 -23.50 37.26
C LEU A 329 -7.22 -22.84 38.31
N VAL A 330 -7.90 -23.66 39.10
CA VAL A 330 -8.87 -23.22 40.10
C VAL A 330 -8.41 -23.66 41.50
N GLU A 331 -8.64 -22.78 42.44
CA GLU A 331 -8.51 -23.09 43.89
C GLU A 331 -9.83 -22.74 44.58
N ALA A 332 -10.23 -23.60 45.54
CA ALA A 332 -11.40 -23.36 46.37
C ALA A 332 -11.08 -23.59 47.84
N TRP A 333 -11.72 -22.83 48.71
CA TRP A 333 -11.50 -22.82 50.15
C TRP A 333 -12.82 -22.98 50.93
N ARG A 334 -12.69 -23.61 52.13
CA ARG A 334 -13.67 -23.60 53.16
C ARG A 334 -13.05 -22.91 54.39
N GLY A 335 -13.44 -21.67 54.67
CA GLY A 335 -12.72 -20.82 55.61
C GLY A 335 -11.27 -20.61 55.16
N GLU A 336 -10.31 -21.06 55.98
CA GLU A 336 -8.87 -21.00 55.66
C GLU A 336 -8.34 -22.27 55.02
N GLU A 337 -9.11 -23.36 55.05
CA GLU A 337 -8.73 -24.66 54.47
C GLU A 337 -8.91 -24.67 52.94
N ARG A 338 -7.86 -25.00 52.20
CA ARG A 338 -7.96 -25.20 50.73
C ARG A 338 -8.51 -26.59 50.43
N VAL A 339 -9.77 -26.66 49.95
CA VAL A 339 -10.51 -27.90 49.70
C VAL A 339 -10.35 -28.42 48.25
N PHE A 340 -9.89 -27.55 47.33
CA PHE A 340 -9.61 -27.92 45.95
C PHE A 340 -8.44 -27.09 45.39
N SER A 341 -7.56 -27.70 44.59
CA SER A 341 -6.54 -27.02 43.79
C SER A 341 -6.17 -27.89 42.62
N GLY A 342 -6.48 -27.44 41.40
CA GLY A 342 -6.18 -28.22 40.21
C GLY A 342 -6.60 -27.58 38.91
N TRP A 343 -6.16 -28.21 37.82
CA TRP A 343 -6.61 -27.84 36.48
C TRP A 343 -7.93 -28.53 36.17
N ILE A 344 -8.91 -27.75 35.72
CA ILE A 344 -10.20 -28.23 35.21
C ILE A 344 -10.29 -27.96 33.70
N PHE A 345 -10.84 -28.91 32.95
CA PHE A 345 -10.85 -28.91 31.49
C PHE A 345 -12.28 -28.81 30.95
N ALA A 346 -12.51 -27.95 29.97
CA ALA A 346 -13.84 -27.81 29.35
C ALA A 346 -14.24 -29.08 28.57
N LYS A 347 -13.29 -29.71 27.89
CA LYS A 347 -13.54 -30.92 27.07
C LYS A 347 -13.50 -32.20 27.85
N PHE A 348 -12.92 -32.19 29.06
CA PHE A 348 -12.75 -33.36 29.92
C PHE A 348 -13.14 -33.03 31.36
N PRO A 349 -14.46 -32.83 31.61
CA PRO A 349 -14.94 -32.33 32.90
C PRO A 349 -14.63 -33.22 34.09
N ASP A 350 -14.44 -34.52 33.85
CA ASP A 350 -14.12 -35.48 34.89
C ASP A 350 -12.60 -35.67 35.15
N PHE A 351 -11.79 -35.08 34.28
CA PHE A 351 -10.33 -35.11 34.39
C PHE A 351 -9.85 -34.13 35.46
N GLY A 352 -8.98 -34.58 36.37
CA GLY A 352 -8.49 -33.72 37.47
C GLY A 352 -9.38 -33.70 38.71
N GLN A 353 -10.48 -34.45 38.74
CA GLN A 353 -11.44 -34.49 39.86
C GLN A 353 -10.97 -35.35 41.04
N GLY A 354 -9.64 -35.59 41.18
CA GLY A 354 -9.12 -36.07 42.45
C GLY A 354 -9.07 -37.59 42.62
N HIS A 355 -8.69 -38.35 41.59
CA HIS A 355 -8.21 -39.72 41.81
C HIS A 355 -6.69 -39.69 42.07
N GLY A 356 -6.23 -40.15 43.19
CA GLY A 356 -4.93 -39.94 43.83
C GLY A 356 -3.65 -40.33 43.09
N ASN A 357 -3.68 -40.58 41.78
CA ASN A 357 -2.51 -40.92 40.94
C ASN A 357 -2.36 -40.02 39.70
N ASP A 358 -3.08 -38.91 39.61
CA ASP A 358 -2.94 -37.98 38.50
C ASP A 358 -1.75 -37.03 38.72
N PRO A 359 -0.67 -37.10 37.90
CA PRO A 359 0.50 -36.23 38.04
C PRO A 359 0.16 -34.74 37.78
N MET A 360 -1.05 -34.45 37.28
CA MET A 360 -1.53 -33.09 36.97
C MET A 360 -2.38 -32.46 38.08
N SER A 361 -2.85 -33.28 39.02
CA SER A 361 -3.52 -32.74 40.21
C SER A 361 -2.44 -32.20 41.17
N GLY A 362 -2.51 -30.93 41.54
CA GLY A 362 -1.78 -30.37 42.68
C GLY A 362 -2.16 -31.06 44.00
N ALA A 363 -2.84 -32.19 43.91
CA ALA A 363 -3.42 -33.02 44.95
C ALA A 363 -2.40 -33.78 45.79
N ARG A 364 -1.09 -33.61 45.59
CA ARG A 364 -0.09 -34.13 46.53
C ARG A 364 -0.21 -33.54 47.95
N ALA A 365 -0.87 -32.40 48.07
CA ALA A 365 -1.17 -31.78 49.36
C ALA A 365 -2.54 -32.19 49.95
N ALA A 366 -3.48 -32.64 49.10
CA ALA A 366 -4.82 -33.03 49.55
C ALA A 366 -4.96 -34.56 49.87
N ALA A 367 -4.03 -35.37 49.37
CA ALA A 367 -4.04 -36.81 49.62
C ALA A 367 -3.76 -37.21 51.10
N ALA A 368 -3.40 -36.25 51.94
CA ALA A 368 -3.29 -36.46 53.39
C ALA A 368 -4.61 -36.23 54.14
N ALA A 369 -5.68 -35.75 53.47
CA ALA A 369 -6.93 -35.34 54.13
C ALA A 369 -8.17 -35.86 53.39
N GLY A 370 -8.35 -37.16 53.29
CA GLY A 370 -9.64 -37.74 52.89
C GLY A 370 -10.09 -37.46 51.46
N GLU A 371 -11.18 -38.15 51.02
CA GLU A 371 -11.77 -37.97 49.69
C GLU A 371 -12.15 -36.54 49.40
N PRO A 372 -11.99 -36.05 48.15
CA PRO A 372 -12.38 -34.69 47.75
C PRO A 372 -13.89 -34.49 48.03
N ARG A 373 -14.21 -33.48 48.80
CA ARG A 373 -15.61 -33.17 49.17
C ARG A 373 -16.41 -32.46 48.10
N ILE A 374 -15.71 -31.92 47.11
CA ILE A 374 -16.32 -31.18 45.98
C ILE A 374 -15.61 -31.52 44.66
N ALA A 375 -16.40 -31.51 43.59
CA ALA A 375 -15.96 -31.53 42.23
C ALA A 375 -16.16 -30.11 41.62
N VAL A 376 -15.17 -29.64 40.88
CA VAL A 376 -15.22 -28.32 40.20
C VAL A 376 -15.16 -28.52 38.69
N VAL A 377 -16.18 -28.10 37.98
CA VAL A 377 -16.32 -28.29 36.53
C VAL A 377 -16.29 -26.98 35.82
N LEU A 378 -15.48 -26.87 34.77
CA LEU A 378 -15.45 -25.73 33.85
C LEU A 378 -16.67 -25.82 32.92
N LYS A 379 -17.69 -24.95 33.16
CA LYS A 379 -18.95 -24.96 32.42
C LYS A 379 -18.91 -24.13 31.16
N ASP A 380 -18.36 -22.91 31.29
CA ASP A 380 -18.34 -21.94 30.21
C ASP A 380 -17.15 -21.00 30.39
N TYR A 381 -16.72 -20.39 29.32
CA TYR A 381 -15.64 -19.40 29.32
C TYR A 381 -15.83 -18.43 28.15
N SER A 382 -15.48 -17.18 28.36
CA SER A 382 -15.43 -16.17 27.29
C SER A 382 -14.25 -15.24 27.50
N ALA A 383 -13.45 -15.06 26.47
CA ALA A 383 -12.37 -14.08 26.47
C ALA A 383 -12.88 -12.68 26.19
N ALA A 384 -12.18 -11.67 26.69
CA ALA A 384 -12.39 -10.31 26.25
C ALA A 384 -11.74 -10.11 24.89
N PRO A 385 -12.47 -9.74 23.84
CA PRO A 385 -11.86 -9.44 22.56
C PRO A 385 -11.04 -8.14 22.63
N TYR A 386 -9.95 -8.09 21.90
CA TYR A 386 -9.23 -6.84 21.64
C TYR A 386 -9.01 -6.67 20.13
N SER A 387 -9.00 -5.42 19.68
CA SER A 387 -8.67 -5.04 18.33
C SER A 387 -7.26 -4.48 18.27
N VAL A 388 -6.51 -4.83 17.23
CA VAL A 388 -5.21 -4.24 16.93
C VAL A 388 -5.39 -3.26 15.77
N LEU A 389 -5.23 -1.99 16.07
CA LEU A 389 -5.28 -0.91 15.10
C LEU A 389 -3.86 -0.49 14.73
N GLU A 390 -3.56 -0.39 13.43
CA GLU A 390 -2.36 0.28 12.95
C GLU A 390 -2.63 1.78 12.82
N ALA A 391 -1.98 2.59 13.67
CA ALA A 391 -1.96 4.03 13.52
C ALA A 391 -0.79 4.43 12.60
N ALA A 392 -1.11 4.91 11.39
CA ALA A 392 -0.14 5.26 10.36
C ALA A 392 -0.20 6.74 10.02
N ARG A 393 0.94 7.41 10.02
CA ARG A 393 1.13 8.76 9.47
C ARG A 393 2.10 8.68 8.31
N ASP A 394 1.61 8.99 7.11
CA ASP A 394 2.40 8.96 5.88
C ASP A 394 2.32 10.31 5.15
N PRO A 395 3.24 11.26 5.47
CA PRO A 395 3.24 12.58 4.83
C PRO A 395 3.69 12.55 3.36
N GLY A 396 4.30 11.46 2.90
CA GLY A 396 4.72 11.31 1.50
C GLY A 396 3.63 10.76 0.57
N ALA A 397 2.56 10.19 1.12
CA ALA A 397 1.49 9.57 0.32
C ALA A 397 0.86 10.53 -0.70
N ASN A 398 0.57 11.78 -0.30
CA ASN A 398 0.00 12.78 -1.19
C ASN A 398 0.95 13.14 -2.35
N LEU A 399 2.27 13.16 -2.10
CA LEU A 399 3.27 13.37 -3.15
C LEU A 399 3.30 12.20 -4.12
N ILE A 400 3.19 10.95 -3.61
CA ILE A 400 3.14 9.75 -4.45
C ILE A 400 1.90 9.80 -5.35
N TRP A 401 0.72 10.13 -4.82
CA TRP A 401 -0.49 10.27 -5.62
C TRP A 401 -0.39 11.37 -6.68
N LEU A 402 0.16 12.53 -6.32
CA LEU A 402 0.44 13.61 -7.27
C LEU A 402 1.39 13.13 -8.37
N GLY A 403 2.45 12.42 -8.00
CA GLY A 403 3.40 11.85 -8.96
C GLY A 403 2.74 10.85 -9.91
N CYS A 404 1.88 9.95 -9.40
CA CYS A 404 1.10 9.02 -10.23
C CYS A 404 0.18 9.76 -11.22
N LEU A 405 -0.49 10.82 -10.77
CA LEU A 405 -1.31 11.67 -11.65
C LEU A 405 -0.48 12.29 -12.76
N LEU A 406 0.71 12.84 -12.43
CA LEU A 406 1.62 13.43 -13.42
C LEU A 406 2.14 12.38 -14.42
N VAL A 407 2.50 11.18 -13.96
CA VAL A 407 2.91 10.06 -14.83
C VAL A 407 1.79 9.71 -15.81
N SER A 408 0.56 9.59 -15.32
CA SER A 408 -0.62 9.28 -16.13
C SER A 408 -0.89 10.38 -17.18
N ALA A 409 -0.84 11.64 -16.75
CA ALA A 409 -0.98 12.80 -17.65
C ALA A 409 0.15 12.83 -18.70
N GLY A 410 1.37 12.54 -18.30
CA GLY A 410 2.53 12.48 -19.20
C GLY A 410 2.40 11.37 -20.24
N PHE A 411 1.92 10.19 -19.87
CA PHE A 411 1.61 9.12 -20.80
C PHE A 411 0.49 9.52 -21.76
N PHE A 412 -0.59 10.12 -21.26
CA PHE A 412 -1.65 10.64 -22.12
C PHE A 412 -1.10 11.60 -23.18
N LEU A 413 -0.28 12.56 -22.78
CA LEU A 413 0.35 13.51 -23.70
C LEU A 413 1.27 12.81 -24.71
N ALA A 414 2.06 11.83 -24.28
CA ALA A 414 3.02 11.13 -25.12
C ALA A 414 2.37 10.19 -26.14
N PHE A 415 1.29 9.49 -25.77
CA PHE A 415 0.69 8.45 -26.61
C PHE A 415 -0.60 8.88 -27.30
N TYR A 416 -1.48 9.60 -26.61
CA TYR A 416 -2.80 10.00 -27.14
C TYR A 416 -2.84 11.43 -27.68
N TRP A 417 -1.86 12.27 -27.30
CA TRP A 417 -1.76 13.64 -27.78
C TRP A 417 -0.45 13.93 -28.53
N PRO A 418 0.01 13.02 -29.44
CA PRO A 418 1.30 13.18 -30.09
C PRO A 418 1.31 14.42 -30.99
N PRO A 419 2.43 15.16 -31.03
CA PRO A 419 2.56 16.33 -31.89
C PRO A 419 2.59 15.93 -33.36
N ARG A 420 1.95 16.74 -34.21
CA ARG A 420 1.97 16.61 -35.67
C ARG A 420 2.47 17.92 -36.27
N GLU A 421 3.31 17.82 -37.27
CA GLU A 421 3.91 18.96 -37.96
C GLU A 421 3.86 18.72 -39.48
N ILE A 422 3.36 19.70 -40.20
CA ILE A 422 3.34 19.72 -41.68
C ILE A 422 4.04 21.01 -42.10
N ARG A 423 4.94 20.92 -43.06
CA ARG A 423 5.63 22.02 -43.70
C ARG A 423 5.22 22.09 -45.16
N VAL A 424 4.93 23.29 -45.68
CA VAL A 424 4.60 23.50 -47.08
C VAL A 424 5.45 24.63 -47.59
N VAL A 425 6.01 24.43 -48.75
CA VAL A 425 6.73 25.47 -49.53
C VAL A 425 5.98 25.68 -50.82
N LEU A 426 5.64 26.94 -51.09
CA LEU A 426 5.03 27.40 -52.31
C LEU A 426 6.02 28.32 -53.01
N GLU A 427 6.33 28.05 -54.29
CA GLU A 427 7.23 28.84 -55.11
C GLU A 427 6.55 29.11 -56.45
N GLU A 428 6.49 30.37 -56.85
CA GLU A 428 5.95 30.74 -58.16
C GLU A 428 6.98 30.47 -59.23
N SER A 429 6.59 29.74 -60.31
CA SER A 429 7.42 29.41 -61.44
C SER A 429 6.57 29.35 -62.69
N GLN A 430 6.89 30.20 -63.69
CA GLN A 430 6.24 30.21 -65.01
C GLN A 430 4.69 30.37 -64.92
N GLY A 431 4.20 31.25 -64.06
CA GLY A 431 2.75 31.53 -63.92
C GLY A 431 1.96 30.39 -63.24
N ARG A 432 2.64 29.44 -62.59
CA ARG A 432 2.08 28.37 -61.78
C ARG A 432 2.78 28.31 -60.44
N VAL A 433 2.15 27.70 -59.46
CA VAL A 433 2.76 27.49 -58.14
C VAL A 433 3.22 26.05 -57.98
N ASP A 434 4.52 25.87 -57.80
CA ASP A 434 5.10 24.58 -57.32
C ASP A 434 4.83 24.47 -55.84
N LEU A 435 4.07 23.44 -55.44
CA LEU A 435 3.81 23.08 -54.05
C LEU A 435 4.65 21.90 -53.68
N ALA A 436 5.47 22.05 -52.62
CA ALA A 436 6.18 20.96 -51.93
C ALA A 436 5.70 20.89 -50.49
N ALA A 437 5.19 19.76 -50.08
CA ALA A 437 4.71 19.52 -48.72
C ALA A 437 5.39 18.31 -48.08
N GLY A 438 5.58 18.37 -46.77
CA GLY A 438 6.09 17.26 -46.00
C GLY A 438 5.62 17.27 -44.56
N GLY A 439 5.41 16.12 -44.00
CA GLY A 439 4.85 15.98 -42.66
C GLY A 439 5.53 14.92 -41.80
N GLN A 440 5.44 15.13 -40.51
CA GLN A 440 5.92 14.16 -39.52
C GLN A 440 5.03 14.10 -38.29
N ALA A 441 4.86 12.91 -37.74
CA ALA A 441 4.21 12.68 -36.47
C ALA A 441 5.11 11.82 -35.57
N ALA A 442 5.14 12.13 -34.29
CA ALA A 442 5.96 11.37 -33.32
C ALA A 442 5.43 9.95 -33.09
N LYS A 443 4.11 9.78 -33.17
CA LYS A 443 3.37 8.52 -32.95
C LYS A 443 2.20 8.43 -33.91
N ASN A 444 1.62 7.21 -34.04
CA ASN A 444 0.45 6.96 -34.88
C ASN A 444 0.66 7.43 -36.33
N ARG A 445 1.73 6.92 -36.93
CA ARG A 445 2.23 7.38 -38.24
C ARG A 445 1.29 7.09 -39.40
N GLU A 446 0.61 5.93 -39.35
CA GLU A 446 -0.33 5.53 -40.40
C GLU A 446 -1.56 6.46 -40.45
N ALA A 447 -2.16 6.73 -39.29
CA ALA A 447 -3.28 7.67 -39.21
C ALA A 447 -2.87 9.10 -39.56
N PHE A 448 -1.60 9.47 -39.33
CA PHE A 448 -1.09 10.75 -39.79
C PHE A 448 -0.87 10.76 -41.29
N GLN A 449 -0.37 9.68 -41.89
CA GLN A 449 -0.19 9.57 -43.35
C GLN A 449 -1.54 9.70 -44.06
N ALA A 450 -2.57 8.97 -43.61
CA ALA A 450 -3.93 9.07 -44.17
C ALA A 450 -4.51 10.48 -44.04
N GLU A 451 -4.29 11.17 -42.90
CA GLU A 451 -4.69 12.57 -42.72
C GLU A 451 -3.96 13.51 -43.69
N PHE A 452 -2.63 13.32 -43.84
CA PHE A 452 -1.79 14.09 -44.74
C PHE A 452 -2.25 13.94 -46.19
N ASP A 453 -2.40 12.70 -46.68
CA ASP A 453 -2.82 12.39 -48.03
C ASP A 453 -4.19 12.98 -48.33
N GLY A 454 -5.16 12.83 -47.44
CA GLY A 454 -6.49 13.39 -47.59
C GLY A 454 -6.49 14.96 -47.68
N ILE A 455 -5.60 15.62 -46.92
CA ILE A 455 -5.45 17.08 -46.98
C ILE A 455 -4.90 17.46 -48.36
N PHE A 456 -3.80 16.86 -48.81
CA PHE A 456 -3.13 17.28 -50.04
C PHE A 456 -3.86 16.85 -51.31
N GLU A 457 -4.60 15.75 -51.29
CA GLU A 457 -5.55 15.42 -52.36
C GLU A 457 -6.66 16.47 -52.46
N SER A 458 -7.21 16.96 -51.35
CA SER A 458 -8.22 18.02 -51.38
C SER A 458 -7.70 19.37 -51.88
N ILE A 459 -6.38 19.63 -51.71
CA ILE A 459 -5.74 20.82 -52.25
C ILE A 459 -5.51 20.69 -53.78
N ARG A 460 -5.18 19.49 -54.23
CA ARG A 460 -4.88 19.19 -55.64
C ARG A 460 -6.11 19.23 -56.55
N ARG A 461 -7.27 18.80 -56.05
CA ARG A 461 -8.53 18.78 -56.83
C ARG A 461 -8.97 20.23 -57.13
N PRO A 462 -9.31 20.56 -58.39
CA PRO A 462 -10.00 21.80 -58.69
C PRO A 462 -11.36 21.82 -57.99
N GLU A 463 -11.79 22.96 -57.52
CA GLU A 463 -13.16 23.19 -57.01
C GLU A 463 -14.15 23.18 -58.16
#